data_c68676b0c3e99030ce3d0adc7ab6a18c
#
_entry.id   c68676b0c3e99030ce3d0adc7ab6a18c
#
_cell.length_a   1.000
_cell.length_b   1.000
_cell.length_c   1.000
_cell.angle_alpha   90.00
_cell.angle_beta   90.00
_cell.angle_gamma   90.00
#
_symmetry.space_group_name_H-M   'P 1'
#
loop_
_entity.id
_entity.type
_entity.pdbx_description
1 polymer ?
#
loop_
_entity_poly.entity_id
_entity_poly.type
_entity_poly.pdbx_seq_one_letter_code
_entity_poly.pdbx_strand_id
1 'polypeptide(L)'
;MKVVLNGRGGKVGSVLGPALEEAGHELVDEVRGADAVVDFTGSEVVEANVRSALEAGVPCVVGTTGWAPERLDSLARERGVALFVAPNFAVGAVLMMRFAAEAARHLPRAEIVELHAETKLDAPSGTAKATAELLPGDPPIHSVRLPGLVAHQEVLLGGLGQVLTIRHDTTSREAFVPGVLLALEKLPTLPPGLTLGLDALL
;
A
#
# COMPACT_ATOMS: atom_id res chain seq x y z
N MET A 1 6.75 -18.50 8.05
CA MET A 1 5.73 -18.84 7.04
C MET A 1 6.42 -19.19 5.74
N LYS A 2 5.84 -20.10 4.94
CA LYS A 2 6.22 -20.31 3.54
C LYS A 2 5.50 -19.27 2.69
N VAL A 3 6.24 -18.42 2.01
CA VAL A 3 5.69 -17.27 1.28
C VAL A 3 6.09 -17.36 -0.19
N VAL A 4 5.12 -17.28 -1.08
CA VAL A 4 5.37 -17.04 -2.51
C VAL A 4 5.46 -15.54 -2.74
N LEU A 5 6.58 -15.06 -3.30
CA LEU A 5 6.76 -13.65 -3.65
C LEU A 5 6.72 -13.46 -5.17
N ASN A 6 5.54 -13.09 -5.68
CA ASN A 6 5.37 -12.70 -7.08
C ASN A 6 5.96 -11.30 -7.32
N GLY A 7 6.71 -11.16 -8.41
CA GLY A 7 7.41 -9.91 -8.71
C GLY A 7 8.76 -9.76 -8.02
N ARG A 8 9.39 -10.86 -7.54
CA ARG A 8 10.69 -10.89 -6.84
C ARG A 8 11.80 -10.12 -7.57
N GLY A 9 11.83 -10.16 -8.90
CA GLY A 9 12.81 -9.41 -9.72
C GLY A 9 12.47 -7.94 -9.95
N GLY A 10 11.30 -7.48 -9.51
CA GLY A 10 10.85 -6.09 -9.67
C GLY A 10 11.47 -5.13 -8.66
N LYS A 11 11.18 -3.82 -8.84
CA LYS A 11 11.74 -2.75 -7.99
C LYS A 11 11.38 -2.87 -6.49
N VAL A 12 10.22 -3.40 -6.16
CA VAL A 12 9.77 -3.64 -4.77
C VAL A 12 10.14 -5.05 -4.33
N GLY A 13 9.89 -6.05 -5.18
CA GLY A 13 10.15 -7.45 -4.86
C GLY A 13 11.63 -7.74 -4.54
N SER A 14 12.57 -7.05 -5.21
CA SER A 14 14.01 -7.20 -4.94
C SER A 14 14.43 -6.72 -3.54
N VAL A 15 13.66 -5.83 -2.93
CA VAL A 15 13.87 -5.38 -1.54
C VAL A 15 13.10 -6.28 -0.57
N LEU A 16 11.89 -6.70 -0.94
CA LEU A 16 11.06 -7.55 -0.09
C LEU A 16 11.64 -8.96 0.10
N GLY A 17 12.24 -9.55 -0.95
CA GLY A 17 12.78 -10.91 -0.85
C GLY A 17 13.74 -11.10 0.32
N PRO A 18 14.87 -10.39 0.36
CA PRO A 18 15.81 -10.47 1.48
C PRO A 18 15.19 -10.12 2.84
N ALA A 19 14.31 -9.11 2.88
CA ALA A 19 13.68 -8.68 4.12
C ALA A 19 12.70 -9.74 4.70
N LEU A 20 11.99 -10.46 3.86
CA LEU A 20 11.13 -11.57 4.27
C LEU A 20 11.97 -12.74 4.82
N GLU A 21 13.08 -13.08 4.17
CA GLU A 21 14.00 -14.12 4.65
C GLU A 21 14.63 -13.73 6.00
N GLU A 22 15.06 -12.46 6.16
CA GLU A 22 15.59 -11.93 7.44
C GLU A 22 14.55 -11.97 8.56
N ALA A 23 13.28 -11.73 8.22
CA ALA A 23 12.16 -11.85 9.16
C ALA A 23 11.76 -13.31 9.49
N GLY A 24 12.49 -14.30 8.95
CA GLY A 24 12.29 -15.73 9.22
C GLY A 24 11.20 -16.39 8.37
N HIS A 25 10.81 -15.79 7.24
CA HIS A 25 9.95 -16.44 6.27
C HIS A 25 10.78 -17.28 5.28
N GLU A 26 10.24 -18.41 4.84
CA GLU A 26 10.81 -19.23 3.77
C GLU A 26 10.18 -18.82 2.43
N LEU A 27 11.00 -18.36 1.49
CA LEU A 27 10.51 -18.07 0.14
C LEU A 27 10.41 -19.36 -0.68
N VAL A 28 9.23 -19.63 -1.21
CA VAL A 28 8.92 -20.81 -2.04
C VAL A 28 8.36 -20.37 -3.40
N ASP A 29 8.49 -21.23 -4.41
CA ASP A 29 8.01 -20.93 -5.77
C ASP A 29 6.60 -21.47 -6.01
N GLU A 30 6.21 -22.53 -5.29
CA GLU A 30 4.92 -23.19 -5.49
C GLU A 30 3.84 -22.61 -4.56
N VAL A 31 2.70 -22.22 -5.14
CA VAL A 31 1.54 -21.72 -4.39
C VAL A 31 0.95 -22.81 -3.51
N ARG A 32 0.86 -24.06 -4.02
CA ARG A 32 0.28 -25.16 -3.26
C ARG A 32 1.16 -25.51 -2.05
N GLY A 33 0.60 -25.37 -0.85
CA GLY A 33 1.30 -25.60 0.41
C GLY A 33 2.09 -24.42 0.92
N ALA A 34 1.99 -23.26 0.27
CA ALA A 34 2.42 -21.99 0.84
C ALA A 34 1.43 -21.50 1.90
N ASP A 35 1.93 -20.73 2.86
CA ASP A 35 1.11 -20.09 3.91
C ASP A 35 0.51 -18.77 3.43
N ALA A 36 1.18 -18.08 2.49
CA ALA A 36 0.73 -16.82 1.91
C ALA A 36 1.34 -16.56 0.53
N VAL A 37 0.64 -15.78 -0.30
CA VAL A 37 1.19 -15.16 -1.51
C VAL A 37 1.30 -13.65 -1.30
N VAL A 38 2.48 -13.09 -1.60
CA VAL A 38 2.75 -11.64 -1.66
C VAL A 38 2.91 -11.26 -3.12
N ASP A 39 2.10 -10.32 -3.64
CA ASP A 39 2.14 -9.91 -5.04
C ASP A 39 2.47 -8.43 -5.23
N PHE A 40 3.60 -8.17 -5.90
CA PHE A 40 4.06 -6.86 -6.35
C PHE A 40 4.46 -6.92 -7.83
N THR A 41 3.56 -7.42 -8.68
CA THR A 41 3.78 -7.58 -10.11
C THR A 41 3.25 -6.38 -10.92
N GLY A 42 2.43 -6.60 -11.92
CA GLY A 42 1.80 -5.61 -12.79
C GLY A 42 0.30 -5.85 -12.91
N SER A 43 -0.42 -4.78 -13.27
CA SER A 43 -1.89 -4.80 -13.38
C SER A 43 -2.44 -5.85 -14.34
N GLU A 44 -1.66 -6.22 -15.33
CA GLU A 44 -2.03 -7.21 -16.37
C GLU A 44 -1.93 -8.66 -15.91
N VAL A 45 -1.20 -8.97 -14.82
CA VAL A 45 -0.98 -10.35 -14.36
C VAL A 45 -1.48 -10.62 -12.94
N VAL A 46 -1.64 -9.57 -12.12
CA VAL A 46 -2.00 -9.70 -10.70
C VAL A 46 -3.31 -10.45 -10.47
N GLU A 47 -4.35 -10.19 -11.28
CA GLU A 47 -5.64 -10.85 -11.12
C GLU A 47 -5.51 -12.38 -11.31
N ALA A 48 -4.74 -12.82 -12.31
CA ALA A 48 -4.50 -14.24 -12.55
C ALA A 48 -3.69 -14.91 -11.42
N ASN A 49 -2.65 -14.22 -10.93
CA ASN A 49 -1.82 -14.70 -9.82
C ASN A 49 -2.66 -14.87 -8.55
N VAL A 50 -3.42 -13.85 -8.18
CA VAL A 50 -4.26 -13.85 -6.97
C VAL A 50 -5.36 -14.89 -7.09
N ARG A 51 -6.03 -15.01 -8.23
CA ARG A 51 -7.05 -16.03 -8.48
C ARG A 51 -6.48 -17.44 -8.26
N SER A 52 -5.32 -17.76 -8.84
CA SER A 52 -4.66 -19.05 -8.67
C SER A 52 -4.35 -19.35 -7.20
N ALA A 53 -3.90 -18.36 -6.44
CA ALA A 53 -3.63 -18.51 -5.01
C ALA A 53 -4.91 -18.79 -4.21
N LEU A 54 -5.97 -18.02 -4.44
CA LEU A 54 -7.26 -18.20 -3.77
C LEU A 54 -7.90 -19.54 -4.10
N GLU A 55 -7.82 -19.99 -5.37
CA GLU A 55 -8.30 -21.32 -5.80
C GLU A 55 -7.56 -22.46 -5.09
N ALA A 56 -6.26 -22.25 -4.78
CA ALA A 56 -5.46 -23.20 -3.99
C ALA A 56 -5.71 -23.08 -2.46
N GLY A 57 -6.57 -22.16 -2.02
CA GLY A 57 -6.86 -21.93 -0.60
C GLY A 57 -5.75 -21.16 0.13
N VAL A 58 -4.94 -20.38 -0.59
CA VAL A 58 -3.81 -19.61 -0.03
C VAL A 58 -4.18 -18.14 0.04
N PRO A 59 -4.08 -17.50 1.24
CA PRO A 59 -4.38 -16.08 1.41
C PRO A 59 -3.33 -15.19 0.74
N CYS A 60 -3.73 -13.95 0.39
CA CYS A 60 -2.91 -13.06 -0.40
C CYS A 60 -2.71 -11.69 0.27
N VAL A 61 -1.49 -11.15 0.13
CA VAL A 61 -1.11 -9.76 0.40
C VAL A 61 -0.70 -9.10 -0.92
N VAL A 62 -1.43 -8.10 -1.38
CA VAL A 62 -1.26 -7.53 -2.72
C VAL A 62 -0.96 -6.05 -2.66
N GLY A 63 0.18 -5.65 -3.23
CA GLY A 63 0.60 -4.25 -3.39
C GLY A 63 0.48 -3.74 -4.82
N THR A 64 0.17 -4.62 -5.77
CA THR A 64 -0.06 -4.24 -7.16
C THR A 64 -1.33 -3.42 -7.29
N THR A 65 -1.26 -2.29 -8.00
CA THR A 65 -2.37 -1.38 -8.25
C THR A 65 -2.83 -1.43 -9.72
N GLY A 66 -3.96 -0.78 -10.03
CA GLY A 66 -4.47 -0.70 -11.40
C GLY A 66 -5.28 -1.92 -11.85
N TRP A 67 -5.87 -2.66 -10.91
CA TRP A 67 -6.78 -3.77 -11.15
C TRP A 67 -7.99 -3.69 -10.23
N ALA A 68 -8.96 -4.58 -10.35
CA ALA A 68 -10.22 -4.57 -9.59
C ALA A 68 -10.27 -5.75 -8.59
N PRO A 69 -9.74 -5.62 -7.36
CA PRO A 69 -9.70 -6.70 -6.39
C PRO A 69 -11.08 -7.19 -5.94
N GLU A 70 -12.13 -6.34 -6.05
CA GLU A 70 -13.51 -6.66 -5.70
C GLU A 70 -14.06 -7.86 -6.49
N ARG A 71 -13.52 -8.10 -7.69
CA ARG A 71 -13.89 -9.25 -8.54
C ARG A 71 -13.53 -10.60 -7.91
N LEU A 72 -12.58 -10.61 -6.97
CA LEU A 72 -12.12 -11.81 -6.31
C LEU A 72 -12.62 -11.95 -4.86
N ASP A 73 -13.40 -11.00 -4.34
CA ASP A 73 -13.95 -11.04 -2.98
C ASP A 73 -14.80 -12.31 -2.75
N SER A 74 -15.74 -12.60 -3.66
CA SER A 74 -16.59 -13.80 -3.55
C SER A 74 -15.77 -15.08 -3.54
N LEU A 75 -14.75 -15.18 -4.42
CA LEU A 75 -13.87 -16.34 -4.45
C LEU A 75 -13.10 -16.52 -3.14
N ALA A 76 -12.54 -15.44 -2.60
CA ALA A 76 -11.82 -15.46 -1.33
C ALA A 76 -12.73 -15.94 -0.18
N ARG A 77 -13.98 -15.45 -0.12
CA ARG A 77 -15.00 -15.89 0.85
C ARG A 77 -15.36 -17.36 0.70
N GLU A 78 -15.60 -17.81 -0.52
CA GLU A 78 -15.92 -19.23 -0.84
C GLU A 78 -14.80 -20.18 -0.43
N ARG A 79 -13.54 -19.75 -0.58
CA ARG A 79 -12.36 -20.52 -0.20
C ARG A 79 -11.99 -20.37 1.28
N GLY A 80 -12.66 -19.49 2.01
CA GLY A 80 -12.41 -19.27 3.43
C GLY A 80 -11.06 -18.61 3.73
N VAL A 81 -10.51 -17.81 2.81
CA VAL A 81 -9.19 -17.18 2.93
C VAL A 81 -9.26 -15.67 2.78
N ALA A 82 -8.28 -14.97 3.37
CA ALA A 82 -8.18 -13.52 3.28
C ALA A 82 -7.52 -13.08 1.96
N LEU A 83 -8.05 -12.02 1.37
CA LEU A 83 -7.43 -11.23 0.30
C LEU A 83 -7.18 -9.82 0.83
N PHE A 84 -5.95 -9.53 1.23
CA PHE A 84 -5.54 -8.21 1.68
C PHE A 84 -4.91 -7.43 0.53
N VAL A 85 -5.43 -6.25 0.24
CA VAL A 85 -4.94 -5.37 -0.83
C VAL A 85 -4.71 -3.98 -0.31
N ALA A 86 -3.51 -3.42 -0.49
CA ALA A 86 -3.22 -2.04 -0.15
C ALA A 86 -2.47 -1.32 -1.27
N PRO A 87 -2.89 -0.12 -1.67
CA PRO A 87 -2.20 0.66 -2.69
C PRO A 87 -0.87 1.25 -2.19
N ASN A 88 -0.66 1.26 -0.86
CA ASN A 88 0.55 1.75 -0.23
C ASN A 88 0.85 0.95 1.05
N PHE A 89 2.07 0.43 1.13
CA PHE A 89 2.59 -0.31 2.29
C PHE A 89 3.56 0.52 3.15
N ALA A 90 3.81 1.79 2.81
CA ALA A 90 4.59 2.68 3.67
C ALA A 90 3.75 3.12 4.87
N VAL A 91 3.99 2.52 6.04
CA VAL A 91 3.25 2.80 7.28
C VAL A 91 3.22 4.29 7.58
N GLY A 92 4.35 5.00 7.43
CA GLY A 92 4.42 6.45 7.64
C GLY A 92 3.50 7.25 6.72
N ALA A 93 3.34 6.84 5.44
CA ALA A 93 2.43 7.50 4.52
C ALA A 93 0.97 7.31 4.95
N VAL A 94 0.60 6.12 5.39
CA VAL A 94 -0.77 5.84 5.88
C VAL A 94 -1.06 6.61 7.17
N LEU A 95 -0.11 6.65 8.10
CA LEU A 95 -0.24 7.46 9.33
C LEU A 95 -0.34 8.96 9.02
N MET A 96 0.46 9.48 8.07
CA MET A 96 0.35 10.88 7.62
C MET A 96 -1.08 11.17 7.13
N MET A 97 -1.64 10.32 6.27
CA MET A 97 -3.01 10.48 5.76
C MET A 97 -4.04 10.46 6.88
N ARG A 98 -3.93 9.51 7.82
CA ARG A 98 -4.82 9.40 8.98
C ARG A 98 -4.75 10.61 9.90
N PHE A 99 -3.54 11.07 10.22
CA PHE A 99 -3.34 12.24 11.08
C PHE A 99 -3.80 13.53 10.38
N ALA A 100 -3.60 13.65 9.07
CA ALA A 100 -4.11 14.78 8.30
C ALA A 100 -5.65 14.82 8.31
N ALA A 101 -6.32 13.69 8.12
CA ALA A 101 -7.77 13.59 8.19
C ALA A 101 -8.32 13.96 9.59
N GLU A 102 -7.64 13.53 10.66
CA GLU A 102 -8.02 13.91 12.01
C GLU A 102 -7.81 15.41 12.26
N ALA A 103 -6.65 15.95 11.88
CA ALA A 103 -6.34 17.36 12.04
C ALA A 103 -7.27 18.28 11.23
N ALA A 104 -7.74 17.84 10.06
CA ALA A 104 -8.65 18.59 9.20
C ALA A 104 -10.02 18.86 9.82
N ARG A 105 -10.42 18.11 10.85
CA ARG A 105 -11.64 18.38 11.63
C ARG A 105 -11.56 19.70 12.40
N HIS A 106 -10.34 20.15 12.70
CA HIS A 106 -10.06 21.36 13.47
C HIS A 106 -9.46 22.48 12.60
N LEU A 107 -8.76 22.11 11.53
CA LEU A 107 -8.12 23.00 10.57
C LEU A 107 -8.60 22.66 9.15
N PRO A 108 -9.81 23.09 8.75
CA PRO A 108 -10.49 22.55 7.58
C PRO A 108 -9.96 23.09 6.22
N ARG A 109 -9.04 24.05 6.23
CA ARG A 109 -8.37 24.52 5.01
C ARG A 109 -7.06 23.78 4.83
N ALA A 110 -6.96 23.02 3.77
CA ALA A 110 -5.80 22.21 3.47
C ALA A 110 -5.27 22.44 2.05
N GLU A 111 -3.96 22.23 1.89
CA GLU A 111 -3.28 22.08 0.61
C GLU A 111 -2.32 20.89 0.71
N ILE A 112 -2.07 20.21 -0.42
CA ILE A 112 -1.19 19.06 -0.49
C ILE A 112 -0.04 19.38 -1.43
N VAL A 113 1.20 19.09 -1.01
CA VAL A 113 2.39 19.15 -1.87
C VAL A 113 2.95 17.73 -1.98
N GLU A 114 2.96 17.17 -3.18
CA GLU A 114 3.57 15.87 -3.45
C GLU A 114 4.82 16.03 -4.32
N LEU A 115 5.91 15.37 -3.93
CA LEU A 115 7.20 15.53 -4.57
C LEU A 115 7.74 14.15 -4.95
N HIS A 116 8.04 13.94 -6.22
CA HIS A 116 8.52 12.67 -6.73
C HIS A 116 9.69 12.85 -7.71
N ALA A 117 10.35 11.73 -8.00
CA ALA A 117 11.36 11.67 -9.04
C ALA A 117 10.81 12.16 -10.38
N GLU A 118 11.65 12.82 -11.17
CA GLU A 118 11.31 13.37 -12.50
C GLU A 118 10.75 12.30 -13.46
N THR A 119 11.09 11.03 -13.24
CA THR A 119 10.64 9.88 -14.05
C THR A 119 9.20 9.45 -13.75
N LYS A 120 8.53 10.01 -12.73
CA LYS A 120 7.13 9.71 -12.43
C LYS A 120 6.21 10.46 -13.37
N LEU A 121 5.48 9.72 -14.20
CA LEU A 121 4.65 10.28 -15.28
C LEU A 121 3.30 10.83 -14.79
N ASP A 122 2.66 10.16 -13.84
CA ASP A 122 1.38 10.60 -13.30
C ASP A 122 1.55 11.77 -12.32
N ALA A 123 0.68 12.74 -12.44
CA ALA A 123 0.53 13.89 -11.54
C ALA A 123 -0.97 14.29 -11.48
N PRO A 124 -1.53 14.50 -10.27
CA PRO A 124 -0.98 14.16 -8.96
C PRO A 124 -0.82 12.65 -8.72
N SER A 125 0.03 12.28 -7.74
CA SER A 125 0.25 10.89 -7.35
C SER A 125 -1.03 10.24 -6.79
N GLY A 126 -1.12 8.90 -6.86
CA GLY A 126 -2.25 8.17 -6.29
C GLY A 126 -2.43 8.41 -4.78
N THR A 127 -1.33 8.48 -4.02
CA THR A 127 -1.37 8.78 -2.59
C THR A 127 -1.90 10.20 -2.32
N ALA A 128 -1.51 11.19 -3.11
CA ALA A 128 -2.01 12.55 -2.94
C ALA A 128 -3.51 12.67 -3.25
N LYS A 129 -3.99 11.99 -4.29
CA LYS A 129 -5.43 11.92 -4.60
C LYS A 129 -6.21 11.26 -3.47
N ALA A 130 -5.74 10.09 -2.99
CA ALA A 130 -6.36 9.41 -1.86
C ALA A 130 -6.33 10.25 -0.58
N THR A 131 -5.28 11.03 -0.35
CA THR A 131 -5.22 11.97 0.78
C THR A 131 -6.27 13.07 0.62
N ALA A 132 -6.40 13.67 -0.57
CA ALA A 132 -7.39 14.71 -0.83
C ALA A 132 -8.83 14.23 -0.58
N GLU A 133 -9.15 12.98 -0.96
CA GLU A 133 -10.46 12.36 -0.71
C GLU A 133 -10.82 12.24 0.79
N LEU A 134 -9.82 12.19 1.66
CA LEU A 134 -10.01 12.14 3.12
C LEU A 134 -10.19 13.53 3.75
N LEU A 135 -9.88 14.59 3.02
CA LEU A 135 -9.88 15.96 3.53
C LEU A 135 -11.12 16.73 3.05
N PRO A 136 -11.66 17.67 3.84
CA PRO A 136 -12.79 18.48 3.42
C PRO A 136 -12.40 19.50 2.34
N GLY A 137 -13.35 19.80 1.45
CA GLY A 137 -13.29 20.96 0.55
C GLY A 137 -12.43 20.81 -0.68
N ASP A 138 -12.11 19.59 -1.10
CA ASP A 138 -11.32 19.30 -2.31
C ASP A 138 -10.01 20.12 -2.38
N PRO A 139 -9.04 19.83 -1.50
CA PRO A 139 -7.83 20.64 -1.35
C PRO A 139 -6.96 20.63 -2.61
N PRO A 140 -6.35 21.77 -2.99
CA PRO A 140 -5.41 21.82 -4.10
C PRO A 140 -4.23 20.87 -3.88
N ILE A 141 -3.81 20.20 -4.97
CA ILE A 141 -2.62 19.33 -4.97
C ILE A 141 -1.55 19.95 -5.87
N HIS A 142 -0.39 20.21 -5.29
CA HIS A 142 0.80 20.71 -5.98
C HIS A 142 1.79 19.57 -6.23
N SER A 143 2.12 19.33 -7.49
CA SER A 143 3.01 18.26 -7.90
C SER A 143 4.40 18.79 -8.26
N VAL A 144 5.43 18.29 -7.58
CA VAL A 144 6.84 18.61 -7.84
C VAL A 144 7.54 17.38 -8.44
N ARG A 145 8.32 17.58 -9.51
CA ARG A 145 9.12 16.53 -10.18
C ARG A 145 10.55 17.03 -10.29
N LEU A 146 11.49 16.40 -9.54
CA LEU A 146 12.90 16.77 -9.53
C LEU A 146 13.80 15.55 -9.42
N PRO A 147 15.04 15.62 -9.98
CA PRO A 147 16.08 14.62 -9.71
C PRO A 147 16.39 14.51 -8.21
N GLY A 148 16.71 13.32 -7.72
CA GLY A 148 17.04 13.07 -6.32
C GLY A 148 15.86 12.85 -5.37
N LEU A 149 14.64 13.13 -5.80
CA LEU A 149 13.43 12.78 -5.05
C LEU A 149 13.05 11.33 -5.26
N VAL A 150 12.40 10.72 -4.27
CA VAL A 150 11.79 9.39 -4.38
C VAL A 150 10.27 9.51 -4.35
N ALA A 151 9.68 9.70 -3.16
CA ALA A 151 8.25 9.94 -2.97
C ALA A 151 8.03 10.62 -1.63
N HIS A 152 7.57 11.85 -1.67
CA HIS A 152 7.35 12.67 -0.48
C HIS A 152 5.98 13.34 -0.56
N GLN A 153 5.37 13.59 0.58
CA GLN A 153 4.12 14.33 0.63
C GLN A 153 4.04 15.17 1.90
N GLU A 154 3.58 16.40 1.72
CA GLU A 154 3.21 17.31 2.80
C GLU A 154 1.72 17.62 2.72
N VAL A 155 1.05 17.64 3.87
CA VAL A 155 -0.29 18.16 4.02
C VAL A 155 -0.19 19.40 4.93
N LEU A 156 -0.54 20.55 4.36
CA LEU A 156 -0.58 21.80 5.07
C LEU A 156 -2.02 22.10 5.48
N LEU A 157 -2.24 22.33 6.75
CA LEU A 157 -3.56 22.59 7.33
C LEU A 157 -3.55 23.98 8.01
N GLY A 158 -4.38 24.88 7.50
CA GLY A 158 -4.41 26.29 7.90
C GLY A 158 -5.56 26.66 8.82
N GLY A 159 -5.28 27.49 9.83
CA GLY A 159 -6.24 28.11 10.72
C GLY A 159 -5.83 29.52 11.08
N LEU A 160 -6.67 30.22 11.85
CA LEU A 160 -6.38 31.60 12.26
C LEU A 160 -5.06 31.69 13.05
N GLY A 161 -4.07 32.35 12.47
CA GLY A 161 -2.77 32.56 13.10
C GLY A 161 -1.87 31.33 13.21
N GLN A 162 -2.19 30.20 12.51
CA GLN A 162 -1.43 28.97 12.59
C GLN A 162 -1.48 28.15 11.31
N VAL A 163 -0.44 27.35 11.09
CA VAL A 163 -0.37 26.31 10.07
C VAL A 163 0.19 25.05 10.74
N LEU A 164 -0.45 23.91 10.50
CA LEU A 164 0.08 22.60 10.84
C LEU A 164 0.55 21.94 9.54
N THR A 165 1.79 21.43 9.52
CA THR A 165 2.33 20.65 8.42
C THR A 165 2.58 19.22 8.90
N ILE A 166 2.03 18.25 8.17
CA ILE A 166 2.28 16.82 8.38
C ILE A 166 3.00 16.32 7.14
N ARG A 167 4.21 15.77 7.31
CA ARG A 167 5.06 15.34 6.21
C ARG A 167 5.48 13.88 6.36
N HIS A 168 5.52 13.18 5.26
CA HIS A 168 6.13 11.86 5.12
C HIS A 168 7.09 11.85 3.94
N ASP A 169 8.29 11.31 4.17
CA ASP A 169 9.35 11.14 3.18
C ASP A 169 9.65 9.65 2.99
N THR A 170 9.39 9.11 1.81
CA THR A 170 9.90 7.82 1.39
C THR A 170 11.28 8.03 0.77
N THR A 171 12.32 7.55 1.44
CA THR A 171 13.72 7.70 0.99
C THR A 171 14.22 6.49 0.20
N SER A 172 13.60 5.33 0.42
CA SER A 172 13.88 4.09 -0.32
C SER A 172 12.64 3.19 -0.38
N ARG A 173 12.68 2.13 -1.18
CA ARG A 173 11.60 1.12 -1.24
C ARG A 173 11.52 0.23 -0.01
N GLU A 174 12.54 0.22 0.84
CA GLU A 174 12.51 -0.44 2.14
C GLU A 174 11.38 0.08 3.04
N ALA A 175 10.87 1.29 2.79
CA ALA A 175 9.70 1.83 3.47
C ALA A 175 8.45 0.95 3.36
N PHE A 176 8.37 0.06 2.37
CA PHE A 176 7.24 -0.88 2.21
C PHE A 176 7.38 -2.15 3.06
N VAL A 177 8.61 -2.51 3.47
CA VAL A 177 8.89 -3.74 4.23
C VAL A 177 8.07 -3.83 5.51
N PRO A 178 8.04 -2.80 6.40
CA PRO A 178 7.29 -2.89 7.65
C PRO A 178 5.80 -3.14 7.42
N GLY A 179 5.20 -2.51 6.41
CA GLY A 179 3.78 -2.69 6.09
C GLY A 179 3.46 -4.08 5.53
N VAL A 180 4.37 -4.65 4.72
CA VAL A 180 4.20 -6.02 4.20
C VAL A 180 4.34 -7.05 5.33
N LEU A 181 5.32 -6.88 6.22
CA LEU A 181 5.49 -7.75 7.40
C LEU A 181 4.28 -7.66 8.34
N LEU A 182 3.77 -6.45 8.59
CA LEU A 182 2.54 -6.27 9.36
C LEU A 182 1.35 -6.99 8.71
N ALA A 183 1.20 -6.86 7.38
CA ALA A 183 0.12 -7.53 6.67
C ALA A 183 0.24 -9.06 6.78
N LEU A 184 1.44 -9.62 6.64
CA LEU A 184 1.67 -11.06 6.81
C LEU A 184 1.40 -11.52 8.25
N GLU A 185 1.79 -10.73 9.26
CA GLU A 185 1.51 -11.03 10.68
C GLU A 185 -0.01 -11.09 10.94
N LYS A 186 -0.76 -10.12 10.41
CA LYS A 186 -2.22 -10.02 10.62
C LYS A 186 -3.04 -10.93 9.70
N LEU A 187 -2.48 -11.38 8.58
CA LEU A 187 -3.18 -12.15 7.55
C LEU A 187 -3.99 -13.35 8.08
N PRO A 188 -3.46 -14.16 9.04
CA PRO A 188 -4.21 -15.28 9.59
C PRO A 188 -5.43 -14.89 10.44
N THR A 189 -5.51 -13.63 10.87
CA THR A 189 -6.60 -13.12 11.73
C THR A 189 -7.65 -12.34 10.95
N LEU A 190 -7.38 -12.04 9.68
CA LEU A 190 -8.33 -11.34 8.83
C LEU A 190 -9.52 -12.26 8.46
N PRO A 191 -10.72 -11.69 8.35
CA PRO A 191 -11.88 -12.46 7.88
C PRO A 191 -11.67 -12.90 6.42
N PRO A 192 -12.30 -14.01 6.01
CA PRO A 192 -12.32 -14.40 4.60
C PRO A 192 -12.95 -13.31 3.72
N GLY A 193 -12.35 -13.08 2.55
CA GLY A 193 -12.74 -12.04 1.61
C GLY A 193 -11.76 -10.89 1.54
N LEU A 194 -12.17 -9.83 0.87
CA LEU A 194 -11.35 -8.65 0.60
C LEU A 194 -11.25 -7.72 1.82
N THR A 195 -10.04 -7.36 2.20
CA THR A 195 -9.72 -6.26 3.11
C THR A 195 -8.87 -5.24 2.35
N LEU A 196 -9.27 -3.97 2.36
CA LEU A 196 -8.61 -2.89 1.63
C LEU A 196 -7.92 -1.91 2.56
N GLY A 197 -6.69 -1.50 2.17
CA GLY A 197 -5.93 -0.45 2.81
C GLY A 197 -5.13 -0.91 4.03
N LEU A 198 -3.90 -0.41 4.16
CA LEU A 198 -3.02 -0.75 5.29
C LEU A 198 -3.54 -0.16 6.62
N ASP A 199 -4.33 0.91 6.56
CA ASP A 199 -4.98 1.54 7.71
C ASP A 199 -5.93 0.59 8.45
N ALA A 200 -6.49 -0.40 7.77
CA ALA A 200 -7.30 -1.44 8.38
C ALA A 200 -6.52 -2.34 9.38
N LEU A 201 -5.17 -2.31 9.31
CA LEU A 201 -4.30 -3.12 10.16
C LEU A 201 -3.63 -2.30 11.28
N LEU A 202 -3.73 -0.97 11.25
CA LEU A 202 -3.15 -0.02 12.19
C LEU A 202 -4.21 0.44 13.21
#